data_e7547e9f537b4ef731354b829fcc6334
#
_entry.id   e7547e9f537b4ef731354b829fcc6334
#
_cell.length_a   1.000
_cell.length_b   1.000
_cell.length_c   1.000
_cell.angle_alpha   90.00
_cell.angle_beta   90.00
_cell.angle_gamma   90.00
#
_symmetry.space_group_name_H-M   'P 1'
#
loop_
_entity.id
_entity.type
_entity.pdbx_description
1 polymer ?
#
loop_
_entity_poly.entity_id
_entity_poly.type
_entity_poly.pdbx_seq_one_letter_code
_entity_poly.pdbx_strand_id
1 'polypeptide(L)'
;MKTSLLRMIAAGALLAAAGSLLHADEAHPPATATTRVLPITHLWADAQGVSHFRDEKLSFEAATPENPTAGTTSRTNPDPEALVSLPLRGATGATFLYLKRAAVEDWHRAPRRMYLIAVQGMSEVTAGDGQVRRFGLGSIVLMDDLTGKGHITRAVGDVDPIALTIPVPAAPH
;
A
#
# COMPACT_ATOMS: atom_id res chain seq x y z
N MET A 1 -26.73 85.11 3.38
CA MET A 1 -25.34 85.58 3.36
C MET A 1 -24.52 84.43 2.82
N LYS A 2 -24.04 84.58 1.58
CA LYS A 2 -22.67 84.51 1.14
C LYS A 2 -21.99 83.15 1.43
N THR A 3 -21.40 82.38 0.56
CA THR A 3 -20.76 82.67 -0.74
C THR A 3 -20.44 81.36 -1.45
N SER A 4 -20.63 81.41 -2.72
CA SER A 4 -20.13 80.56 -3.77
C SER A 4 -18.62 80.18 -3.60
N LEU A 5 -18.23 78.94 -3.96
CA LEU A 5 -16.96 78.74 -4.68
C LEU A 5 -17.00 77.49 -5.59
N LEU A 6 -16.93 77.76 -6.81
CA LEU A 6 -16.73 76.95 -7.98
C LEU A 6 -15.29 76.43 -8.01
N ARG A 7 -15.05 75.14 -8.24
CA ARG A 7 -13.78 74.63 -8.79
C ARG A 7 -13.96 73.35 -9.62
N MET A 8 -13.94 73.57 -10.82
CA MET A 8 -13.14 73.07 -11.95
C MET A 8 -12.83 71.54 -11.92
N ILE A 9 -13.35 70.94 -12.92
CA ILE A 9 -13.14 69.62 -13.45
C ILE A 9 -11.71 69.56 -14.04
N ALA A 10 -10.90 68.59 -13.63
CA ALA A 10 -9.73 68.12 -14.37
C ALA A 10 -9.93 66.68 -14.76
N ALA A 11 -10.14 66.46 -16.03
CA ALA A 11 -10.19 65.15 -16.63
C ALA A 11 -8.75 64.60 -16.75
N GLY A 12 -8.46 63.57 -15.97
CA GLY A 12 -7.23 62.79 -16.12
C GLY A 12 -7.57 61.47 -16.80
N ALA A 13 -7.16 61.36 -18.05
CA ALA A 13 -7.21 60.10 -18.77
C ALA A 13 -6.18 59.10 -18.21
N LEU A 14 -6.63 58.08 -17.55
CA LEU A 14 -5.76 56.99 -17.11
C LEU A 14 -5.69 55.95 -18.24
N LEU A 15 -4.53 55.89 -18.91
CA LEU A 15 -4.19 54.85 -19.86
C LEU A 15 -4.03 53.55 -19.07
N ALA A 16 -4.93 52.60 -19.19
CA ALA A 16 -4.77 51.28 -18.70
C ALA A 16 -3.84 50.48 -19.62
N ALA A 17 -2.56 50.35 -19.22
CA ALA A 17 -1.67 49.40 -19.85
C ALA A 17 -2.06 47.98 -19.42
N ALA A 18 -2.67 47.26 -20.34
CA ALA A 18 -2.92 45.81 -20.19
C ALA A 18 -1.55 45.07 -20.29
N GLY A 19 -0.92 44.87 -19.13
CA GLY A 19 0.20 43.95 -19.05
C GLY A 19 -0.28 42.53 -19.10
N SER A 20 -0.14 41.86 -20.24
CA SER A 20 -0.24 40.40 -20.34
C SER A 20 0.86 39.78 -19.52
N LEU A 21 0.51 39.30 -18.31
CA LEU A 21 1.34 38.36 -17.58
C LEU A 21 1.35 37.04 -18.35
N LEU A 22 2.36 36.86 -19.18
CA LEU A 22 2.76 35.54 -19.65
C LEU A 22 3.13 34.73 -18.40
N HIS A 23 2.21 33.88 -17.96
CA HIS A 23 2.56 32.79 -17.05
C HIS A 23 3.50 31.90 -17.85
N ALA A 24 4.80 31.98 -17.57
CA ALA A 24 5.71 30.96 -17.95
C ALA A 24 5.21 29.68 -17.26
N ASP A 25 4.78 28.73 -18.08
CA ASP A 25 4.52 27.36 -17.64
C ASP A 25 5.88 26.85 -17.11
N GLU A 26 6.06 26.89 -15.78
CA GLU A 26 7.21 26.30 -15.15
C GLU A 26 7.09 24.81 -15.44
N ALA A 27 7.82 24.34 -16.45
CA ALA A 27 7.99 22.95 -16.75
C ALA A 27 8.47 22.25 -15.47
N HIS A 28 7.54 21.57 -14.81
CA HIS A 28 7.85 20.73 -13.66
C HIS A 28 8.91 19.73 -14.12
N PRO A 29 10.07 19.64 -13.45
CA PRO A 29 11.08 18.66 -13.84
C PRO A 29 10.40 17.28 -13.82
N PRO A 30 10.72 16.39 -14.78
CA PRO A 30 10.12 15.07 -14.82
C PRO A 30 10.33 14.41 -13.46
N ALA A 31 9.24 14.07 -12.80
CA ALA A 31 9.28 13.37 -11.52
C ALA A 31 10.13 12.12 -11.74
N THR A 32 11.26 12.04 -11.05
CA THR A 32 12.06 10.81 -11.01
C THR A 32 11.10 9.71 -10.55
N ALA A 33 10.88 8.70 -11.38
CA ALA A 33 9.95 7.63 -11.09
C ALA A 33 10.36 6.98 -9.76
N THR A 34 9.73 7.41 -8.67
CA THR A 34 9.94 6.84 -7.36
C THR A 34 9.23 5.49 -7.37
N THR A 35 9.97 4.40 -7.41
CA THR A 35 9.41 3.05 -7.32
C THR A 35 8.57 2.98 -6.04
N ARG A 36 7.25 2.96 -6.19
CA ARG A 36 6.33 2.78 -5.06
C ARG A 36 6.39 1.32 -4.63
N VAL A 37 6.69 1.08 -3.37
CA VAL A 37 6.83 -0.27 -2.82
C VAL A 37 5.92 -0.47 -1.62
N LEU A 38 5.37 -1.67 -1.50
CA LEU A 38 4.62 -2.13 -0.35
C LEU A 38 5.48 -3.15 0.40
N PRO A 39 5.95 -2.83 1.62
CA PRO A 39 6.72 -3.79 2.40
C PRO A 39 5.82 -4.93 2.87
N ILE A 40 6.34 -6.14 2.79
CA ILE A 40 5.69 -7.36 3.29
C ILE A 40 6.69 -8.21 4.06
N THR A 41 6.20 -9.09 4.92
CA THR A 41 7.00 -10.18 5.49
C THR A 41 6.65 -11.48 4.77
N HIS A 42 7.65 -12.25 4.37
CA HIS A 42 7.47 -13.59 3.83
C HIS A 42 7.84 -14.63 4.90
N LEU A 43 6.90 -15.44 5.30
CA LEU A 43 7.09 -16.63 6.14
C LEU A 43 7.17 -17.85 5.21
N TRP A 44 8.33 -18.46 5.12
CA TRP A 44 8.62 -19.55 4.17
C TRP A 44 9.34 -20.70 4.87
N ALA A 45 9.27 -21.90 4.32
CA ALA A 45 10.00 -23.07 4.83
C ALA A 45 11.17 -23.42 3.91
N ASP A 46 12.33 -23.72 4.50
CA ASP A 46 13.50 -24.20 3.80
C ASP A 46 13.36 -25.69 3.37
N ALA A 47 14.38 -26.23 2.72
CA ALA A 47 14.40 -27.63 2.28
C ALA A 47 14.38 -28.65 3.45
N GLN A 48 14.73 -28.22 4.66
CA GLN A 48 14.68 -29.01 5.87
C GLN A 48 13.33 -28.90 6.59
N GLY A 49 12.40 -28.07 6.06
CA GLY A 49 11.10 -27.83 6.65
C GLY A 49 11.14 -26.89 7.86
N VAL A 50 12.20 -26.11 8.02
CA VAL A 50 12.28 -25.07 9.05
C VAL A 50 11.70 -23.78 8.48
N SER A 51 10.76 -23.17 9.18
CA SER A 51 10.19 -21.89 8.74
C SER A 51 11.02 -20.70 9.21
N HIS A 52 11.05 -19.66 8.37
CA HIS A 52 11.85 -18.45 8.52
C HIS A 52 11.06 -17.22 8.09
N PHE A 53 11.44 -16.06 8.62
CA PHE A 53 10.96 -14.78 8.12
C PHE A 53 12.01 -14.11 7.23
N ARG A 54 11.56 -13.46 6.17
CA ARG A 54 12.33 -12.48 5.40
C ARG A 54 11.46 -11.28 5.04
N ASP A 55 12.09 -10.11 4.91
CA ASP A 55 11.40 -8.91 4.48
C ASP A 55 11.50 -8.79 2.96
N GLU A 56 10.38 -8.55 2.32
CA GLU A 56 10.23 -8.38 0.88
C GLU A 56 9.49 -7.09 0.56
N LYS A 57 9.48 -6.73 -0.72
CA LYS A 57 8.77 -5.56 -1.23
C LYS A 57 8.00 -5.94 -2.47
N LEU A 58 6.74 -5.58 -2.51
CA LEU A 58 5.94 -5.60 -3.72
C LEU A 58 6.07 -4.24 -4.40
N SER A 59 6.48 -4.23 -5.67
CA SER A 59 6.65 -3.00 -6.45
C SER A 59 5.38 -2.70 -7.24
N PHE A 60 4.93 -1.44 -7.17
CA PHE A 60 3.89 -0.93 -8.05
C PHE A 60 4.58 -0.42 -9.32
N GLU A 61 4.47 -1.18 -10.39
CA GLU A 61 5.06 -0.85 -11.68
C GLU A 61 4.01 -0.24 -12.60
N ALA A 62 4.42 0.70 -13.44
CA ALA A 62 3.55 1.20 -14.50
C ALA A 62 3.24 0.07 -15.50
N ALA A 63 2.10 0.16 -16.19
CA ALA A 63 1.79 -0.77 -17.28
C ALA A 63 2.85 -0.66 -18.38
N THR A 64 3.36 -1.82 -18.81
CA THR A 64 4.22 -1.94 -19.99
C THR A 64 3.54 -2.82 -21.03
N PRO A 65 3.98 -2.81 -22.31
CA PRO A 65 3.46 -3.74 -23.30
C PRO A 65 3.59 -5.21 -22.87
N GLU A 66 4.63 -5.53 -22.10
CA GLU A 66 4.90 -6.87 -21.57
C GLU A 66 4.08 -7.18 -20.31
N ASN A 67 3.65 -6.15 -19.59
CA ASN A 67 2.83 -6.26 -18.39
C ASN A 67 1.64 -5.28 -18.44
N PRO A 68 0.67 -5.50 -19.34
CA PRO A 68 -0.45 -4.56 -19.57
C PRO A 68 -1.44 -4.50 -18.41
N THR A 69 -1.28 -5.33 -17.40
CA THR A 69 -2.16 -5.37 -16.22
C THR A 69 -1.51 -4.80 -14.97
N ALA A 70 -0.21 -4.49 -15.01
CA ALA A 70 0.37 -3.52 -14.10
C ALA A 70 -0.05 -2.16 -14.63
N GLY A 71 -0.79 -1.37 -13.89
CA GLY A 71 -1.05 -0.09 -14.48
C GLY A 71 -2.14 0.76 -13.86
N THR A 72 -2.13 1.94 -14.32
CA THR A 72 -3.09 2.98 -14.01
C THR A 72 -4.49 2.57 -14.38
N THR A 73 -5.39 2.75 -13.44
CA THR A 73 -6.82 2.56 -13.65
C THR A 73 -7.60 3.87 -13.51
N SER A 74 -6.92 5.00 -13.32
CA SER A 74 -7.60 6.28 -13.22
C SER A 74 -8.16 6.67 -14.58
N ARG A 75 -9.48 6.84 -14.65
CA ARG A 75 -10.20 7.33 -15.83
C ARG A 75 -10.58 8.80 -15.74
N THR A 76 -10.40 9.40 -14.59
CA THR A 76 -10.87 10.75 -14.26
C THR A 76 -9.74 11.71 -13.90
N ASN A 77 -8.53 11.21 -13.65
CA ASN A 77 -7.37 12.03 -13.35
C ASN A 77 -6.46 12.10 -14.59
N PRO A 78 -6.04 13.28 -15.04
CA PRO A 78 -5.11 13.43 -16.16
C PRO A 78 -3.71 12.91 -15.83
N ASP A 79 -3.32 12.81 -14.54
CA ASP A 79 -2.09 12.17 -14.12
C ASP A 79 -2.21 10.65 -14.23
N PRO A 80 -1.46 10.00 -15.14
CA PRO A 80 -1.53 8.56 -15.33
C PRO A 80 -1.02 7.77 -14.12
N GLU A 81 -0.23 8.39 -13.22
CA GLU A 81 0.29 7.76 -12.02
C GLU A 81 -0.57 8.03 -10.77
N ALA A 82 -1.68 8.75 -10.91
CA ALA A 82 -2.57 9.06 -9.79
C ALA A 82 -3.15 7.81 -9.12
N LEU A 83 -3.33 6.74 -9.88
CA LEU A 83 -3.80 5.44 -9.39
C LEU A 83 -3.05 4.31 -10.11
N VAL A 84 -2.25 3.58 -9.37
CA VAL A 84 -1.52 2.41 -9.86
C VAL A 84 -1.99 1.17 -9.10
N SER A 85 -2.32 0.10 -9.80
CA SER A 85 -2.75 -1.16 -9.21
C SER A 85 -1.65 -2.22 -9.28
N LEU A 86 -1.61 -3.07 -8.26
CA LEU A 86 -0.81 -4.29 -8.23
C LEU A 86 -1.76 -5.49 -8.12
N PRO A 87 -2.12 -6.13 -9.24
CA PRO A 87 -3.04 -7.26 -9.19
C PRO A 87 -2.39 -8.50 -8.58
N LEU A 88 -3.08 -9.14 -7.64
CA LEU A 88 -2.72 -10.45 -7.12
C LEU A 88 -3.21 -11.52 -8.09
N ARG A 89 -2.38 -11.86 -9.09
CA ARG A 89 -2.77 -12.80 -10.15
C ARG A 89 -3.02 -14.19 -9.59
N GLY A 90 -4.08 -14.85 -10.08
CA GLY A 90 -4.45 -16.19 -9.68
C GLY A 90 -4.99 -16.29 -8.25
N ALA A 91 -5.32 -15.17 -7.60
CA ALA A 91 -6.03 -15.18 -6.34
C ALA A 91 -7.40 -15.86 -6.51
N THR A 92 -7.74 -16.78 -5.58
CA THR A 92 -8.93 -17.63 -5.69
C THR A 92 -10.00 -17.31 -4.65
N GLY A 93 -10.04 -16.07 -4.19
CA GLY A 93 -11.01 -15.62 -3.19
C GLY A 93 -10.36 -14.91 -2.03
N ALA A 94 -11.15 -14.64 -1.00
CA ALA A 94 -10.70 -14.03 0.24
C ALA A 94 -11.50 -14.55 1.43
N THR A 95 -10.87 -14.64 2.61
CA THR A 95 -11.52 -15.14 3.83
C THR A 95 -11.06 -14.30 5.02
N PHE A 96 -12.00 -13.89 5.87
CA PHE A 96 -11.66 -13.35 7.16
C PHE A 96 -11.38 -14.48 8.15
N LEU A 97 -10.24 -14.38 8.84
CA LEU A 97 -9.89 -15.24 9.98
C LEU A 97 -10.03 -14.42 11.26
N TYR A 98 -10.57 -15.06 12.27
CA TYR A 98 -10.70 -14.53 13.62
C TYR A 98 -9.93 -15.44 14.58
N LEU A 99 -9.07 -14.83 15.40
CA LEU A 99 -8.37 -15.51 16.47
C LEU A 99 -8.84 -14.92 17.82
N LYS A 100 -9.38 -15.75 18.71
CA LYS A 100 -9.83 -15.29 20.05
C LYS A 100 -8.62 -14.78 20.85
N ARG A 101 -8.83 -13.73 21.65
CA ARG A 101 -7.83 -13.23 22.60
C ARG A 101 -7.25 -14.36 23.46
N ALA A 102 -5.97 -14.27 23.73
CA ALA A 102 -5.18 -15.25 24.47
C ALA A 102 -5.15 -16.67 23.85
N ALA A 103 -5.75 -16.86 22.67
CA ALA A 103 -5.65 -18.12 21.98
C ALA A 103 -4.22 -18.32 21.40
N VAL A 104 -3.84 -19.56 21.33
CA VAL A 104 -2.59 -20.01 20.69
C VAL A 104 -2.95 -21.12 19.72
N GLU A 105 -2.63 -20.90 18.46
CA GLU A 105 -2.57 -21.96 17.45
C GLU A 105 -1.14 -22.53 17.50
N ASP A 106 -1.01 -23.74 18.04
CA ASP A 106 0.27 -24.43 18.18
C ASP A 106 0.86 -24.77 16.81
N TRP A 107 2.01 -25.39 16.75
CA TRP A 107 2.75 -25.68 15.52
C TRP A 107 1.85 -26.17 14.39
N HIS A 108 1.69 -25.34 13.38
CA HIS A 108 0.90 -25.64 12.19
C HIS A 108 1.52 -24.97 10.97
N ARG A 109 1.25 -25.53 9.80
CA ARG A 109 1.70 -24.99 8.51
C ARG A 109 0.62 -24.09 7.95
N ALA A 110 1.01 -23.14 7.11
CA ALA A 110 0.04 -22.46 6.26
C ALA A 110 -0.73 -23.51 5.43
N PRO A 111 -2.07 -23.46 5.37
CA PRO A 111 -2.85 -24.46 4.61
C PRO A 111 -2.60 -24.37 3.10
N ARG A 112 -2.12 -23.22 2.65
CA ARG A 112 -1.76 -22.91 1.26
C ARG A 112 -0.96 -21.62 1.22
N ARG A 113 -0.30 -21.35 0.11
CA ARG A 113 0.33 -20.06 -0.12
C ARG A 113 -0.73 -18.98 -0.19
N MET A 114 -0.62 -17.95 0.65
CA MET A 114 -1.61 -16.87 0.74
C MET A 114 -1.02 -15.62 1.35
N TYR A 115 -1.54 -14.46 0.97
CA TYR A 115 -1.36 -13.27 1.75
C TYR A 115 -2.29 -13.26 2.96
N LEU A 116 -1.75 -12.84 4.11
CA LEU A 116 -2.48 -12.53 5.31
C LEU A 116 -2.31 -11.04 5.59
N ILE A 117 -3.42 -10.32 5.71
CA ILE A 117 -3.43 -8.87 5.97
C ILE A 117 -4.11 -8.66 7.31
N ALA A 118 -3.37 -8.15 8.30
CA ALA A 118 -3.92 -7.86 9.61
C ALA A 118 -4.84 -6.64 9.53
N VAL A 119 -6.11 -6.82 9.88
CA VAL A 119 -7.14 -5.78 9.83
C VAL A 119 -7.58 -5.31 11.20
N GLN A 120 -7.30 -6.07 12.26
CA GLN A 120 -7.59 -5.72 13.65
C GLN A 120 -6.70 -6.52 14.60
N GLY A 121 -6.45 -5.97 15.79
CA GLY A 121 -5.69 -6.64 16.85
C GLY A 121 -4.23 -6.86 16.49
N MET A 122 -3.59 -7.76 17.21
CA MET A 122 -2.18 -8.11 17.01
C MET A 122 -1.96 -9.60 17.20
N SER A 123 -1.22 -10.21 16.29
CA SER A 123 -0.73 -11.58 16.41
C SER A 123 0.78 -11.59 16.58
N GLU A 124 1.27 -12.51 17.40
CA GLU A 124 2.68 -12.86 17.53
C GLU A 124 2.89 -14.22 16.86
N VAL A 125 3.83 -14.29 15.94
CA VAL A 125 4.15 -15.51 15.19
C VAL A 125 5.57 -15.93 15.48
N THR A 126 5.73 -17.20 15.86
CA THR A 126 7.03 -17.82 16.08
C THR A 126 7.33 -18.76 14.93
N ALA A 127 8.36 -18.49 14.17
CA ALA A 127 8.84 -19.34 13.08
C ALA A 127 9.63 -20.56 13.59
N GLY A 128 9.87 -21.53 12.71
CA GLY A 128 10.56 -22.77 13.04
C GLY A 128 12.00 -22.61 13.50
N ASP A 129 12.67 -21.54 13.07
CA ASP A 129 14.02 -21.15 13.49
C ASP A 129 14.05 -20.43 14.85
N GLY A 130 12.90 -20.21 15.47
CA GLY A 130 12.75 -19.53 16.75
C GLY A 130 12.62 -18.01 16.68
N GLN A 131 12.67 -17.40 15.50
CA GLN A 131 12.37 -15.98 15.35
C GLN A 131 10.92 -15.69 15.72
N VAL A 132 10.70 -14.57 16.39
CA VAL A 132 9.36 -14.11 16.77
C VAL A 132 9.10 -12.74 16.15
N ARG A 133 7.97 -12.60 15.48
CA ARG A 133 7.52 -11.31 14.93
C ARG A 133 6.07 -11.02 15.32
N ARG A 134 5.75 -9.73 15.43
CA ARG A 134 4.41 -9.24 15.72
C ARG A 134 3.80 -8.57 14.51
N PHE A 135 2.54 -8.90 14.25
CA PHE A 135 1.79 -8.41 13.09
C PHE A 135 0.50 -7.76 13.60
N GLY A 136 0.47 -6.44 13.51
CA GLY A 136 -0.70 -5.61 13.85
C GLY A 136 -1.34 -5.03 12.60
N LEU A 137 -2.31 -4.13 12.79
CA LEU A 137 -3.06 -3.46 11.73
C LEU A 137 -2.15 -2.98 10.59
N GLY A 138 -2.49 -3.37 9.36
CA GLY A 138 -1.76 -3.03 8.16
C GLY A 138 -0.54 -3.91 7.84
N SER A 139 -0.17 -4.83 8.74
CA SER A 139 0.88 -5.82 8.43
C SER A 139 0.41 -6.76 7.33
N ILE A 140 1.31 -7.05 6.38
CA ILE A 140 1.06 -7.99 5.29
C ILE A 140 2.10 -9.11 5.38
N VAL A 141 1.62 -10.34 5.46
CA VAL A 141 2.46 -11.54 5.53
C VAL A 141 2.14 -12.45 4.36
N LEU A 142 3.14 -12.83 3.57
CA LEU A 142 3.02 -13.93 2.63
C LEU A 142 3.32 -15.24 3.39
N MET A 143 2.29 -16.03 3.60
CA MET A 143 2.37 -17.34 4.26
C MET A 143 2.72 -18.38 3.21
N ASP A 144 3.90 -19.00 3.31
CA ASP A 144 4.45 -19.95 2.34
C ASP A 144 5.23 -21.10 3.04
N ASP A 145 5.05 -21.25 4.33
CA ASP A 145 5.64 -22.34 5.14
C ASP A 145 4.78 -23.61 5.03
N LEU A 146 4.74 -24.17 3.83
CA LEU A 146 3.86 -25.27 3.45
C LEU A 146 4.40 -26.66 3.87
N THR A 147 5.63 -26.74 4.34
CA THR A 147 6.32 -27.98 4.73
C THR A 147 6.85 -27.90 6.16
N GLY A 148 7.30 -29.03 6.71
CA GLY A 148 7.88 -29.11 8.05
C GLY A 148 6.84 -28.90 9.16
N LYS A 149 7.26 -28.32 10.26
CA LYS A 149 6.38 -28.12 11.42
C LYS A 149 5.60 -26.79 11.38
N GLY A 150 5.98 -25.88 10.50
CA GLY A 150 5.29 -24.59 10.33
C GLY A 150 5.68 -23.57 11.39
N HIS A 151 4.68 -22.88 11.93
CA HIS A 151 4.78 -21.78 12.87
C HIS A 151 3.78 -21.90 14.03
N ILE A 152 3.97 -21.10 15.08
CA ILE A 152 2.98 -20.88 16.15
C ILE A 152 2.39 -19.48 15.94
N THR A 153 1.08 -19.34 16.13
CA THR A 153 0.41 -18.02 16.15
C THR A 153 -0.25 -17.81 17.50
N ARG A 154 0.01 -16.66 18.11
CA ARG A 154 -0.58 -16.25 19.38
C ARG A 154 -1.29 -14.91 19.24
N ALA A 155 -2.50 -14.81 19.77
CA ALA A 155 -3.16 -13.53 19.96
C ALA A 155 -2.50 -12.77 21.12
N VAL A 156 -2.14 -11.49 20.90
CA VAL A 156 -1.53 -10.62 21.92
C VAL A 156 -2.30 -9.31 22.06
N GLY A 157 -2.28 -8.77 23.27
CA GLY A 157 -3.04 -7.55 23.63
C GLY A 157 -4.52 -7.82 23.92
N ASP A 158 -5.30 -6.74 23.95
CA ASP A 158 -6.67 -6.75 24.45
C ASP A 158 -7.75 -6.81 23.37
N VAL A 159 -7.35 -6.84 22.11
CA VAL A 159 -8.24 -6.88 20.95
C VAL A 159 -8.05 -8.19 20.21
N ASP A 160 -9.14 -8.87 19.89
CA ASP A 160 -9.10 -10.10 19.12
C ASP A 160 -8.50 -9.85 17.72
N PRO A 161 -7.44 -10.56 17.30
CA PRO A 161 -6.90 -10.45 15.96
C PRO A 161 -7.91 -10.89 14.88
N ILE A 162 -8.04 -10.06 13.86
CA ILE A 162 -8.75 -10.39 12.63
C ILE A 162 -7.81 -10.15 11.47
N ALA A 163 -7.75 -11.08 10.55
CA ALA A 163 -6.96 -10.97 9.33
C ALA A 163 -7.79 -11.32 8.09
N LEU A 164 -7.49 -10.68 6.97
CA LEU A 164 -7.99 -11.07 5.65
C LEU A 164 -6.92 -11.96 5.00
N THR A 165 -7.30 -13.14 4.55
CA THR A 165 -6.43 -14.02 3.78
C THR A 165 -6.84 -14.07 2.33
N ILE A 166 -5.87 -14.08 1.43
CA ILE A 166 -6.05 -14.13 -0.02
C ILE A 166 -5.14 -15.24 -0.57
N PRO A 167 -5.68 -16.42 -0.91
CA PRO A 167 -4.92 -17.49 -1.53
C PRO A 167 -4.33 -17.06 -2.87
N VAL A 168 -3.07 -17.40 -3.09
CA VAL A 168 -2.35 -17.14 -4.35
C VAL A 168 -1.65 -18.40 -4.83
N PRO A 169 -1.36 -18.55 -6.14
CA PRO A 169 -0.63 -19.69 -6.65
C PRO A 169 0.75 -19.85 -5.99
N ALA A 170 1.28 -21.07 -6.03
CA ALA A 170 2.68 -21.31 -5.71
C ALA A 170 3.59 -20.42 -6.60
N ALA A 171 4.76 -20.06 -6.08
CA ALA A 171 5.75 -19.39 -6.91
C ALA A 171 6.10 -20.30 -8.10
N PRO A 172 6.25 -19.78 -9.32
CA PRO A 172 6.82 -20.57 -10.41
C PRO A 172 8.23 -21.01 -9.98
N HIS A 173 8.49 -22.28 -10.19
CA HIS A 173 9.80 -22.92 -9.93
C HIS A 173 10.81 -22.52 -10.99
#